data_81c05264a6aba81268c0ccbf19b36cc2
#
_entry.id   81c05264a6aba81268c0ccbf19b36cc2
#
_cell.length_a   1.000
_cell.length_b   1.000
_cell.length_c   1.000
_cell.angle_alpha   90.00
_cell.angle_beta   90.00
_cell.angle_gamma   90.00
#
_symmetry.space_group_name_H-M   'P 1'
#
loop_
_entity.id
_entity.type
_entity.pdbx_description
1 polymer ?
#
loop_
_entity_poly.entity_id
_entity_poly.type
_entity_poly.pdbx_seq_one_letter_code
_entity_poly.pdbx_strand_id
1 'polypeptide(L)'
;MEERIIESETRQCKAIFPGTLNANETLFGGQAMQWMDEVAYITATRFTRKKMFTVSTDNIKFLKTVSPGMFAEIVGKVEKVGSVKLHVKIEIWAEEMYGTERYKAIEGTFIFASLDENLKPQRL
;
A
#
# COMPACT_ATOMS: atom_id res chain seq x y z
N MET A 1 -21.34 3.10 1.11
CA MET A 1 -20.07 2.78 1.79
C MET A 1 -19.30 1.72 1.02
N GLU A 2 -19.91 0.58 0.76
CA GLU A 2 -19.23 -0.51 0.06
C GLU A 2 -18.83 -0.14 -1.36
N GLU A 3 -19.63 0.59 -2.10
CA GLU A 3 -19.29 1.07 -3.42
C GLU A 3 -18.06 1.96 -3.41
N ARG A 4 -17.94 2.83 -2.40
CA ARG A 4 -16.77 3.70 -2.25
C ARG A 4 -15.51 2.90 -1.96
N ILE A 5 -15.64 1.81 -1.20
CA ILE A 5 -14.50 0.91 -0.93
C ILE A 5 -14.03 0.29 -2.23
N ILE A 6 -14.94 -0.22 -3.04
CA ILE A 6 -14.61 -0.85 -4.31
C ILE A 6 -14.01 0.17 -5.29
N GLU A 7 -14.63 1.34 -5.43
CA GLU A 7 -14.17 2.36 -6.36
C GLU A 7 -12.82 2.96 -5.98
N SER A 8 -12.49 2.99 -4.71
CA SER A 8 -11.21 3.53 -4.24
C SER A 8 -10.07 2.53 -4.26
N GLU A 9 -10.34 1.24 -4.50
CA GLU A 9 -9.29 0.24 -4.59
C GLU A 9 -8.27 0.68 -5.64
N THR A 10 -7.00 0.64 -5.26
CA THR A 10 -5.91 1.13 -6.09
C THR A 10 -4.92 0.02 -6.37
N ARG A 11 -4.51 -0.12 -7.62
CA ARG A 11 -3.53 -1.11 -8.04
C ARG A 11 -2.46 -0.44 -8.88
N GLN A 12 -1.21 -0.74 -8.59
CA GLN A 12 -0.07 -0.27 -9.37
C GLN A 12 0.90 -1.42 -9.58
N CYS A 13 1.35 -1.59 -10.81
CA CYS A 13 2.35 -2.60 -11.13
C CYS A 13 3.70 -1.94 -11.35
N LYS A 14 4.74 -2.57 -10.81
CA LYS A 14 6.13 -2.13 -10.95
C LYS A 14 6.97 -3.30 -11.46
N ALA A 15 7.85 -3.05 -12.42
CA ALA A 15 8.86 -4.03 -12.79
C ALA A 15 10.04 -3.89 -11.81
N ILE A 16 10.61 -5.01 -11.40
CA ILE A 16 11.71 -4.99 -10.42
C ILE A 16 13.02 -4.82 -11.15
N PHE A 17 13.57 -3.61 -11.08
CA PHE A 17 14.85 -3.22 -11.69
C PHE A 17 15.97 -3.17 -10.64
N PRO A 18 17.24 -3.23 -11.08
CA PRO A 18 18.37 -3.25 -10.14
C PRO A 18 18.41 -2.11 -9.12
N GLY A 19 17.93 -0.93 -9.46
CA GLY A 19 17.93 0.23 -8.56
C GLY A 19 17.03 0.09 -7.34
N THR A 20 16.20 -0.93 -7.27
CA THR A 20 15.28 -1.15 -6.15
C THR A 20 15.71 -2.28 -5.24
N LEU A 21 16.90 -2.83 -5.44
CA LEU A 21 17.36 -4.02 -4.75
C LEU A 21 18.22 -3.70 -3.53
N ASN A 22 18.21 -4.63 -2.57
CA ASN A 22 19.11 -4.63 -1.43
C ASN A 22 20.41 -5.40 -1.78
N ALA A 23 21.28 -5.58 -0.79
CA ALA A 23 22.56 -6.28 -1.00
C ALA A 23 22.39 -7.76 -1.35
N ASN A 24 21.23 -8.35 -1.10
CA ASN A 24 20.93 -9.75 -1.41
C ASN A 24 20.23 -9.91 -2.76
N GLU A 25 20.19 -8.84 -3.56
CA GLU A 25 19.55 -8.82 -4.88
C GLU A 25 18.06 -9.16 -4.85
N THR A 26 17.37 -8.72 -3.78
CA THR A 26 15.91 -8.78 -3.68
C THR A 26 15.38 -7.38 -3.41
N LEU A 27 14.08 -7.18 -3.62
CA LEU A 27 13.44 -5.88 -3.41
C LEU A 27 13.76 -5.34 -2.02
N PHE A 28 14.31 -4.13 -1.97
CA PHE A 28 14.63 -3.47 -0.71
C PHE A 28 13.36 -3.13 0.07
N GLY A 29 13.34 -3.50 1.37
CA GLY A 29 12.18 -3.26 2.21
C GLY A 29 11.73 -1.81 2.27
N GLY A 30 12.69 -0.87 2.32
CA GLY A 30 12.38 0.56 2.32
C GLY A 30 11.70 1.00 1.03
N GLN A 31 12.10 0.45 -0.11
CA GLN A 31 11.46 0.74 -1.39
C GLN A 31 10.04 0.18 -1.42
N ALA A 32 9.86 -1.04 -0.92
CA ALA A 32 8.54 -1.65 -0.82
C ALA A 32 7.61 -0.80 0.05
N MET A 33 8.12 -0.33 1.19
CA MET A 33 7.34 0.53 2.10
C MET A 33 6.94 1.85 1.44
N GLN A 34 7.83 2.43 0.64
CA GLN A 34 7.52 3.66 -0.09
C GLN A 34 6.37 3.44 -1.07
N TRP A 35 6.42 2.34 -1.84
CA TRP A 35 5.35 2.01 -2.78
C TRP A 35 4.03 1.72 -2.07
N MET A 36 4.11 1.03 -0.93
CA MET A 36 2.92 0.72 -0.14
C MET A 36 2.27 1.99 0.41
N ASP A 37 3.08 2.90 0.96
CA ASP A 37 2.56 4.16 1.49
C ASP A 37 1.93 5.02 0.39
N GLU A 38 2.55 5.07 -0.78
CA GLU A 38 2.02 5.80 -1.91
C GLU A 38 0.66 5.27 -2.35
N VAL A 39 0.54 3.95 -2.52
CA VAL A 39 -0.74 3.32 -2.92
C VAL A 39 -1.78 3.48 -1.83
N ALA A 40 -1.38 3.35 -0.56
CA ALA A 40 -2.28 3.55 0.57
C ALA A 40 -2.82 4.98 0.60
N TYR A 41 -1.93 5.95 0.37
CA TYR A 41 -2.30 7.37 0.33
C TYR A 41 -3.31 7.64 -0.80
N ILE A 42 -3.06 7.10 -1.98
CA ILE A 42 -3.96 7.26 -3.12
C ILE A 42 -5.33 6.66 -2.78
N THR A 43 -5.34 5.45 -2.21
CA THR A 43 -6.58 4.77 -1.82
C THR A 43 -7.36 5.59 -0.80
N ALA A 44 -6.68 6.05 0.25
CA ALA A 44 -7.30 6.85 1.30
C ALA A 44 -7.89 8.15 0.76
N THR A 45 -7.15 8.82 -0.10
CA THR A 45 -7.61 10.09 -0.71
C THR A 45 -8.79 9.86 -1.64
N ARG A 46 -8.74 8.80 -2.47
CA ARG A 46 -9.85 8.46 -3.36
C ARG A 46 -11.11 8.11 -2.58
N PHE A 47 -10.97 7.46 -1.44
CA PHE A 47 -12.11 7.08 -0.62
C PHE A 47 -12.75 8.29 0.07
N THR A 48 -11.94 9.16 0.66
CA THR A 48 -12.43 10.29 1.47
C THR A 48 -12.57 11.59 0.69
N ARG A 49 -11.75 11.78 -0.34
CA ARG A 49 -11.59 13.05 -1.08
C ARG A 49 -11.18 14.20 -0.17
N LYS A 50 -10.47 13.88 0.92
CA LYS A 50 -9.92 14.86 1.87
C LYS A 50 -8.41 14.74 1.92
N LYS A 51 -7.76 15.73 2.51
CA LYS A 51 -6.31 15.68 2.74
C LYS A 51 -6.03 14.63 3.81
N MET A 52 -5.29 13.60 3.45
CA MET A 52 -5.00 12.47 4.33
C MET A 52 -3.53 12.47 4.73
N PHE A 53 -3.27 12.02 5.94
CA PHE A 53 -1.92 11.91 6.48
C PHE A 53 -1.73 10.52 7.08
N THR A 54 -0.61 9.89 6.77
CA THR A 54 -0.26 8.60 7.37
C THR A 54 0.10 8.84 8.82
N VAL A 55 -0.64 8.24 9.74
CA VAL A 55 -0.36 8.38 11.17
C VAL A 55 0.37 7.20 11.76
N SER A 56 0.16 6.00 11.23
CA SER A 56 0.85 4.80 11.71
C SER A 56 0.71 3.66 10.72
N THR A 57 1.52 2.64 10.93
CA THR A 57 1.41 1.37 10.20
C THR A 57 1.23 0.25 11.22
N ASP A 58 0.61 -0.83 10.80
CA ASP A 58 0.33 -1.96 11.67
C ASP A 58 0.45 -3.26 10.87
N ASN A 59 0.94 -4.30 11.54
CA ASN A 59 1.02 -5.64 10.97
C ASN A 59 1.74 -5.72 9.62
N ILE A 60 2.81 -4.97 9.45
CA ILE A 60 3.64 -5.06 8.25
C ILE A 60 4.42 -6.37 8.31
N LYS A 61 4.21 -7.23 7.31
CA LYS A 61 4.84 -8.56 7.25
C LYS A 61 5.50 -8.76 5.90
N PHE A 62 6.76 -9.13 5.93
CA PHE A 62 7.51 -9.51 4.74
C PHE A 62 7.49 -11.03 4.65
N LEU A 63 6.55 -11.56 3.88
CA LEU A 63 6.27 -12.99 3.82
C LEU A 63 7.23 -13.75 2.91
N LYS A 64 7.58 -13.14 1.78
CA LYS A 64 8.48 -13.73 0.78
C LYS A 64 9.25 -12.61 0.10
N THR A 65 10.42 -12.94 -0.45
CA THR A 65 11.23 -11.98 -1.19
C THR A 65 10.68 -11.75 -2.59
N VAL A 66 10.98 -10.59 -3.15
CA VAL A 66 10.66 -10.26 -4.54
C VAL A 66 11.97 -10.06 -5.27
N SER A 67 12.15 -10.77 -6.38
CA SER A 67 13.43 -10.84 -7.10
C SER A 67 13.35 -10.13 -8.45
N PRO A 68 14.51 -9.78 -9.05
CA PRO A 68 14.53 -9.32 -10.44
C PRO A 68 13.88 -10.35 -11.36
N GLY A 69 13.29 -9.89 -12.45
CA GLY A 69 12.55 -10.77 -13.35
C GLY A 69 11.10 -10.98 -12.93
N MET A 70 10.64 -10.19 -11.96
CA MET A 70 9.27 -10.23 -11.47
C MET A 70 8.61 -8.87 -11.61
N PHE A 71 7.29 -8.87 -11.66
CA PHE A 71 6.48 -7.68 -11.42
C PHE A 71 6.03 -7.67 -9.97
N ALA A 72 5.90 -6.49 -9.39
CA ALA A 72 5.23 -6.32 -8.10
C ALA A 72 3.94 -5.55 -8.33
N GLU A 73 2.82 -6.12 -7.95
CA GLU A 73 1.54 -5.43 -7.97
C GLU A 73 1.20 -5.00 -6.56
N ILE A 74 1.08 -3.70 -6.35
CA ILE A 74 0.73 -3.12 -5.06
C ILE A 74 -0.77 -2.84 -5.07
N VAL A 75 -1.49 -3.43 -4.14
CA VAL A 75 -2.95 -3.33 -4.07
C VAL A 75 -3.35 -2.69 -2.76
N GLY A 76 -4.11 -1.60 -2.84
CA GLY A 76 -4.64 -0.91 -1.66
C GLY A 76 -6.16 -0.97 -1.64
N LYS A 77 -6.71 -1.30 -0.47
CA LYS A 77 -8.15 -1.36 -0.28
C LYS A 77 -8.50 -0.90 1.13
N VAL A 78 -9.54 -0.09 1.24
CA VAL A 78 -10.04 0.33 2.55
C VAL A 78 -10.55 -0.89 3.30
N GLU A 79 -10.06 -1.06 4.52
CA GLU A 79 -10.39 -2.20 5.38
C GLU A 79 -11.37 -1.81 6.49
N LYS A 80 -11.16 -0.63 7.09
CA LYS A 80 -11.98 -0.19 8.20
C LYS A 80 -12.13 1.32 8.18
N VAL A 81 -13.34 1.79 8.41
CA VAL A 81 -13.66 3.22 8.44
C VAL A 81 -14.08 3.60 9.86
N GLY A 82 -13.27 4.39 10.54
CA GLY A 82 -13.63 4.95 11.83
C GLY A 82 -14.18 6.37 11.68
N SER A 83 -14.46 7.01 12.79
CA SER A 83 -14.94 8.40 12.76
C SER A 83 -13.84 9.39 12.38
N VAL A 84 -12.59 9.07 12.73
CA VAL A 84 -11.41 9.91 12.49
C VAL A 84 -10.35 9.17 11.70
N LYS A 85 -10.14 7.88 11.97
CA LYS A 85 -9.09 7.08 11.35
C LYS A 85 -9.63 6.17 10.27
N LEU A 86 -8.85 6.05 9.21
CA LEU A 86 -9.13 5.17 8.08
C LEU A 86 -8.02 4.13 8.01
N HIS A 87 -8.40 2.85 7.94
CA HIS A 87 -7.44 1.75 7.81
C HIS A 87 -7.45 1.27 6.36
N VAL A 88 -6.28 1.27 5.74
CA VAL A 88 -6.11 0.82 4.36
C VAL A 88 -5.20 -0.39 4.38
N LYS A 89 -5.70 -1.51 3.89
CA LYS A 89 -4.91 -2.73 3.74
C LYS A 89 -4.12 -2.65 2.45
N ILE A 90 -2.82 -2.96 2.54
CA ILE A 90 -1.94 -2.97 1.39
C ILE A 90 -1.32 -4.36 1.26
N GLU A 91 -1.29 -4.85 0.02
CA GLU A 91 -0.63 -6.10 -0.31
C GLU A 91 0.29 -5.86 -1.50
N ILE A 92 1.45 -6.51 -1.50
CA ILE A 92 2.31 -6.58 -2.67
C ILE A 92 2.33 -8.02 -3.13
N TRP A 93 1.92 -8.24 -4.37
CA TRP A 93 1.92 -9.53 -5.04
C TRP A 93 3.08 -9.56 -6.02
N ALA A 94 3.89 -10.62 -5.95
CA ALA A 94 4.98 -10.84 -6.88
C ALA A 94 4.50 -11.79 -7.98
N GLU A 95 4.85 -11.47 -9.22
CA GLU A 95 4.42 -12.22 -10.39
C GLU A 95 5.58 -12.39 -11.35
N GLU A 96 5.79 -13.59 -11.86
CA GLU A 96 6.85 -13.85 -12.84
C GLU A 96 6.56 -13.10 -14.14
N MET A 97 7.59 -12.42 -14.70
CA MET A 97 7.45 -11.73 -15.99
C MET A 97 7.14 -12.70 -17.13
N TYR A 98 7.80 -13.85 -17.12
CA TYR A 98 7.74 -14.81 -18.23
C TYR A 98 7.16 -16.14 -17.81
N GLY A 99 6.36 -16.17 -16.74
CA GLY A 99 5.76 -17.36 -16.22
C GLY A 99 4.37 -17.04 -15.66
N THR A 100 3.84 -17.96 -14.89
CA THR A 100 2.49 -17.82 -14.34
C THR A 100 2.45 -17.81 -12.82
N GLU A 101 3.59 -18.01 -12.17
CA GLU A 101 3.63 -18.01 -10.71
C GLU A 101 3.35 -16.62 -10.15
N ARG A 102 2.49 -16.59 -9.13
CA ARG A 102 2.12 -15.35 -8.44
C ARG A 102 1.92 -15.67 -6.96
N TYR A 103 2.48 -14.84 -6.08
CA TYR A 103 2.33 -15.05 -4.64
C TYR A 103 2.31 -13.71 -3.92
N LYS A 104 1.66 -13.70 -2.74
CA LYS A 104 1.65 -12.52 -1.89
C LYS A 104 2.99 -12.45 -1.16
N ALA A 105 3.72 -11.36 -1.38
CA ALA A 105 5.05 -11.18 -0.83
C ALA A 105 5.04 -10.35 0.44
N ILE A 106 4.24 -9.29 0.50
CA ILE A 106 4.21 -8.34 1.61
C ILE A 106 2.77 -7.95 1.89
N GLU A 107 2.45 -7.71 3.14
CA GLU A 107 1.13 -7.18 3.50
C GLU A 107 1.27 -6.26 4.71
N GLY A 108 0.29 -5.38 4.90
CA GLY A 108 0.25 -4.51 6.05
C GLY A 108 -0.95 -3.60 6.03
N THR A 109 -1.13 -2.87 7.10
CA THR A 109 -2.21 -1.88 7.22
C THR A 109 -1.60 -0.51 7.47
N PHE A 110 -2.05 0.47 6.70
CA PHE A 110 -1.67 1.86 6.86
C PHE A 110 -2.85 2.62 7.42
N ILE A 111 -2.62 3.39 8.47
CA ILE A 111 -3.67 4.12 9.17
C ILE A 111 -3.51 5.61 8.86
N PHE A 112 -4.60 6.21 8.39
CA PHE A 112 -4.65 7.61 7.98
C PHE A 112 -5.63 8.39 8.83
N ALA A 113 -5.38 9.69 8.93
CA ALA A 113 -6.33 10.64 9.49
C ALA A 113 -6.35 11.87 8.61
N SER A 114 -7.49 12.56 8.59
CA SER A 114 -7.58 13.88 7.98
C SER A 114 -7.33 14.90 9.08
N LEU A 115 -6.48 15.88 8.81
CA LEU A 115 -6.13 16.92 9.76
C LEU A 115 -6.72 18.25 9.34
N ASP A 116 -7.17 19.05 10.33
CA ASP A 116 -7.65 20.40 10.07
C ASP A 116 -6.47 21.37 9.93
N GLU A 117 -6.77 22.67 9.79
CA GLU A 117 -5.76 23.71 9.62
C GLU A 117 -4.79 23.80 10.80
N ASN A 118 -5.22 23.36 11.98
CA ASN A 118 -4.41 23.37 13.19
C ASN A 118 -3.71 22.03 13.43
N LEU A 119 -3.68 21.16 12.40
CA LEU A 119 -3.06 19.83 12.46
C LEU A 119 -3.70 18.91 13.49
N LYS A 120 -4.99 19.11 13.77
CA LYS A 120 -5.75 18.22 14.66
C LYS A 120 -6.62 17.28 13.84
N PRO A 121 -6.78 16.03 14.28
CA PRO A 121 -7.64 15.08 13.58
C PRO A 121 -9.07 15.63 13.46
N GLN A 122 -9.64 15.44 12.29
CA GLN A 122 -11.04 15.81 12.04
C GLN A 122 -11.81 14.60 11.52
N ARG A 123 -13.12 14.69 11.57
CA ARG A 123 -13.98 13.60 11.10
C ARG A 123 -13.80 13.36 9.60
N LEU A 124 -13.88 12.10 9.24
CA LEU A 124 -13.79 11.67 7.84
C LEU A 124 -15.02 12.02 7.01
#